data_f36b4a291ccfd229afea1f18a4ef4ef9
#
_entry.id   f36b4a291ccfd229afea1f18a4ef4ef9
#
_cell.length_a   1.000
_cell.length_b   1.000
_cell.length_c   1.000
_cell.angle_alpha   90.00
_cell.angle_beta   90.00
_cell.angle_gamma   90.00
#
_symmetry.space_group_name_H-M   'P 1'
#
loop_
_entity.id
_entity.type
_entity.pdbx_description
1 polymer ?
#
loop_
_entity_poly.entity_id
_entity_poly.type
_entity_poly.pdbx_seq_one_letter_code
_entity_poly.pdbx_strand_id
1 'polypeptide(L)'
;MKDYKQLLKELPSKTVVLACGKFNPPNVGHELIVKAVKALAEQRSADHVIYASTVSDAKKNPLLVEKKLQYLNLIFPKTNFVESEKNLVDIVKSLKESYSNIILVTGAEVPRALKKYNLTVINTGESDPDESENIRSFASKGLYEQFKKALPSSIRDLDSRRLMNDIRTGLGLDIIKEQINLVKDDIREMYHSGAIFNVGEIVESNGKKYEIVKRGSNHLLLKEDSGKLVSKWIQDVKIITFKEHIKNG
;
A
#
# COMPACT_ATOMS: atom_id res chain seq x y z
N MET A 1 24.11 -32.16 36.01
CA MET A 1 24.28 -31.14 34.93
C MET A 1 23.39 -31.56 33.79
N LYS A 2 22.41 -30.71 33.40
CA LYS A 2 21.60 -30.99 32.18
C LYS A 2 22.54 -30.89 30.97
N ASP A 3 22.45 -31.88 30.07
CA ASP A 3 23.23 -31.88 28.84
C ASP A 3 22.86 -30.65 28.00
N TYR A 4 23.86 -29.98 27.41
CA TYR A 4 23.68 -28.80 26.53
C TYR A 4 22.63 -29.04 25.45
N LYS A 5 22.52 -30.28 24.95
CA LYS A 5 21.45 -30.69 24.00
C LYS A 5 20.05 -30.68 24.61
N GLN A 6 19.91 -30.88 25.94
CA GLN A 6 18.61 -30.76 26.62
C GLN A 6 18.25 -29.28 26.84
N LEU A 7 19.21 -28.43 27.16
CA LEU A 7 19.03 -26.97 27.30
C LEU A 7 18.60 -26.32 25.96
N LEU A 8 19.14 -26.78 24.82
CA LEU A 8 18.73 -26.31 23.49
C LEU A 8 17.29 -26.71 23.10
N LYS A 9 16.76 -27.79 23.67
CA LYS A 9 15.37 -28.22 23.49
C LYS A 9 14.36 -27.43 24.35
N GLU A 10 14.84 -26.80 25.41
CA GLU A 10 14.04 -25.99 26.35
C GLU A 10 13.92 -24.53 25.91
N LEU A 11 14.65 -24.08 24.89
CA LEU A 11 14.42 -22.75 24.29
C LEU A 11 13.03 -22.71 23.65
N PRO A 12 12.21 -21.70 23.97
CA PRO A 12 10.89 -21.58 23.35
C PRO A 12 11.04 -21.57 21.84
N SER A 13 10.36 -22.49 21.17
CA SER A 13 10.40 -22.59 19.71
C SER A 13 9.81 -21.32 19.12
N LYS A 14 10.65 -20.45 18.53
CA LYS A 14 10.16 -19.26 17.85
C LYS A 14 9.29 -19.64 16.66
N THR A 15 8.09 -19.09 16.62
CA THR A 15 7.15 -19.26 15.52
C THR A 15 7.03 -17.97 14.74
N VAL A 16 6.96 -18.06 13.42
CA VAL A 16 6.62 -16.93 12.54
C VAL A 16 5.45 -17.29 11.64
N VAL A 17 4.52 -16.35 11.48
CA VAL A 17 3.44 -16.42 10.49
C VAL A 17 3.86 -15.61 9.28
N LEU A 18 3.93 -16.28 8.14
CA LEU A 18 4.48 -15.77 6.88
C LEU A 18 3.40 -15.69 5.81
N ALA A 19 3.37 -14.61 5.06
CA ALA A 19 2.76 -14.56 3.73
C ALA A 19 3.70 -13.92 2.72
N CYS A 20 3.53 -14.25 1.45
CA CYS A 20 4.27 -13.66 0.34
C CYS A 20 3.31 -13.37 -0.82
N GLY A 21 3.48 -12.24 -1.47
CA GLY A 21 2.64 -11.89 -2.61
C GLY A 21 3.18 -10.70 -3.41
N LYS A 22 2.60 -10.49 -4.59
CA LYS A 22 2.92 -9.33 -5.42
C LYS A 22 2.25 -8.07 -4.90
N PHE A 23 1.02 -8.17 -4.40
CA PHE A 23 0.21 -7.06 -3.88
C PHE A 23 0.13 -5.88 -4.86
N ASN A 24 0.07 -6.16 -6.15
CA ASN A 24 0.20 -5.14 -7.18
C ASN A 24 -0.86 -5.27 -8.29
N PRO A 25 -2.01 -4.57 -8.12
CA PRO A 25 -2.37 -3.73 -6.98
C PRO A 25 -2.90 -4.51 -5.76
N PRO A 26 -2.97 -3.88 -4.56
CA PRO A 26 -3.69 -4.44 -3.41
C PRO A 26 -5.17 -4.67 -3.73
N ASN A 27 -5.75 -5.78 -3.23
CA ASN A 27 -7.15 -6.17 -3.49
C ASN A 27 -7.80 -6.83 -2.26
N VAL A 28 -9.09 -7.19 -2.39
CA VAL A 28 -9.86 -7.84 -1.32
C VAL A 28 -9.28 -9.21 -0.94
N GLY A 29 -8.79 -10.00 -1.90
CA GLY A 29 -8.14 -11.29 -1.60
C GLY A 29 -6.86 -11.12 -0.77
N HIS A 30 -6.10 -10.06 -1.01
CA HIS A 30 -4.97 -9.71 -0.17
C HIS A 30 -5.38 -9.32 1.25
N GLU A 31 -6.56 -8.70 1.44
CA GLU A 31 -7.10 -8.37 2.76
C GLU A 31 -7.34 -9.63 3.59
N LEU A 32 -7.87 -10.70 2.98
CA LEU A 32 -8.09 -11.99 3.65
C LEU A 32 -6.77 -12.59 4.14
N ILE A 33 -5.73 -12.58 3.31
CA ILE A 33 -4.39 -13.06 3.67
C ILE A 33 -3.82 -12.26 4.86
N VAL A 34 -3.86 -10.92 4.79
CA VAL A 34 -3.35 -10.05 5.85
C VAL A 34 -4.09 -10.27 7.17
N LYS A 35 -5.42 -10.35 7.13
CA LYS A 35 -6.26 -10.64 8.31
C LYS A 35 -5.91 -12.01 8.91
N ALA A 36 -5.75 -13.05 8.09
CA ALA A 36 -5.38 -14.37 8.55
C ALA A 36 -3.98 -14.40 9.19
N VAL A 37 -2.99 -13.73 8.59
CA VAL A 37 -1.64 -13.59 9.16
C VAL A 37 -1.69 -12.96 10.55
N LYS A 38 -2.39 -11.82 10.69
CA LYS A 38 -2.49 -11.10 11.98
C LYS A 38 -3.20 -11.92 13.04
N ALA A 39 -4.34 -12.52 12.71
CA ALA A 39 -5.12 -13.34 13.64
C ALA A 39 -4.35 -14.57 14.13
N LEU A 40 -3.64 -15.26 13.23
CA LEU A 40 -2.82 -16.42 13.58
C LEU A 40 -1.61 -16.02 14.42
N ALA A 41 -0.95 -14.90 14.11
CA ALA A 41 0.18 -14.39 14.88
C ALA A 41 -0.25 -14.05 16.32
N GLU A 42 -1.38 -13.36 16.47
CA GLU A 42 -1.95 -13.03 17.77
C GLU A 42 -2.33 -14.31 18.54
N GLN A 43 -3.08 -15.23 17.93
CA GLN A 43 -3.50 -16.50 18.53
C GLN A 43 -2.33 -17.35 19.02
N ARG A 44 -1.21 -17.33 18.30
CA ARG A 44 -0.02 -18.14 18.57
C ARG A 44 1.06 -17.41 19.34
N SER A 45 0.83 -16.13 19.70
CA SER A 45 1.87 -15.24 20.27
C SER A 45 3.16 -15.32 19.45
N ALA A 46 3.03 -15.26 18.12
CA ALA A 46 4.09 -15.47 17.15
C ALA A 46 4.46 -14.16 16.44
N ASP A 47 5.71 -14.09 15.96
CA ASP A 47 6.10 -13.04 15.05
C ASP A 47 5.33 -13.16 13.73
N HIS A 48 5.18 -12.06 13.00
CA HIS A 48 4.61 -12.12 11.66
C HIS A 48 5.38 -11.23 10.68
N VAL A 49 5.39 -11.65 9.43
CA VAL A 49 6.00 -10.91 8.33
C VAL A 49 5.27 -11.20 7.02
N ILE A 50 5.05 -10.15 6.23
CA ILE A 50 4.47 -10.27 4.89
C ILE A 50 5.47 -9.72 3.88
N TYR A 51 5.97 -10.59 3.00
CA TYR A 51 6.90 -10.20 1.95
C TYR A 51 6.14 -9.74 0.71
N ALA A 52 6.38 -8.48 0.35
CA ALA A 52 5.87 -7.87 -0.88
C ALA A 52 6.96 -7.93 -1.95
N SER A 53 6.66 -8.58 -3.09
CA SER A 53 7.60 -8.69 -4.21
C SER A 53 7.97 -7.31 -4.75
N THR A 54 9.24 -7.09 -5.12
CA THR A 54 9.71 -5.84 -5.77
C THR A 54 9.36 -5.76 -7.26
N VAL A 55 8.75 -6.80 -7.84
CA VAL A 55 8.40 -6.82 -9.27
C VAL A 55 7.44 -5.69 -9.60
N SER A 56 7.83 -4.88 -10.59
CA SER A 56 7.03 -3.83 -11.22
C SER A 56 7.14 -3.96 -12.73
N ASP A 57 6.02 -3.90 -13.43
CA ASP A 57 5.96 -3.91 -14.90
C ASP A 57 4.66 -3.24 -15.39
N ALA A 58 4.70 -2.65 -16.57
CA ALA A 58 3.59 -1.89 -17.14
C ALA A 58 2.34 -2.72 -17.51
N LYS A 59 2.34 -4.04 -17.33
CA LYS A 59 1.20 -4.90 -17.70
C LYS A 59 0.50 -5.50 -16.50
N LYS A 60 1.26 -6.16 -15.62
CA LYS A 60 0.71 -6.95 -14.52
C LYS A 60 0.96 -6.35 -13.14
N ASN A 61 2.01 -5.55 -12.99
CA ASN A 61 2.43 -4.97 -11.71
C ASN A 61 2.70 -3.46 -11.86
N PRO A 62 1.64 -2.64 -12.13
CA PRO A 62 1.80 -1.25 -12.56
C PRO A 62 2.31 -0.30 -11.46
N LEU A 63 2.16 -0.65 -10.18
CA LEU A 63 2.66 0.20 -9.11
C LEU A 63 4.16 -0.02 -8.89
N LEU A 64 4.91 1.07 -8.81
CA LEU A 64 6.28 1.06 -8.30
C LEU A 64 6.30 0.58 -6.85
N VAL A 65 7.45 0.04 -6.42
CA VAL A 65 7.59 -0.60 -5.10
C VAL A 65 7.23 0.35 -3.96
N GLU A 66 7.76 1.58 -4.00
CA GLU A 66 7.48 2.59 -2.97
C GLU A 66 5.98 2.93 -2.89
N LYS A 67 5.34 3.14 -4.04
CA LYS A 67 3.89 3.42 -4.11
C LYS A 67 3.06 2.26 -3.56
N LYS A 68 3.41 1.05 -3.96
CA LYS A 68 2.76 -0.16 -3.46
C LYS A 68 2.83 -0.25 -1.94
N LEU A 69 4.02 -0.06 -1.35
CA LEU A 69 4.19 -0.10 0.10
C LEU A 69 3.46 1.03 0.82
N GLN A 70 3.40 2.22 0.24
CA GLN A 70 2.58 3.31 0.77
C GLN A 70 1.12 2.89 0.90
N TYR A 71 0.53 2.30 -0.17
CA TYR A 71 -0.84 1.82 -0.13
C TYR A 71 -1.03 0.64 0.82
N LEU A 72 -0.09 -0.31 0.87
CA LEU A 72 -0.17 -1.43 1.81
C LEU A 72 -0.17 -0.96 3.27
N ASN A 73 0.69 -0.01 3.62
CA ASN A 73 0.74 0.55 4.97
C ASN A 73 -0.49 1.39 5.31
N LEU A 74 -1.06 2.08 4.33
CA LEU A 74 -2.28 2.86 4.49
C LEU A 74 -3.51 1.96 4.69
N ILE A 75 -3.63 0.90 3.89
CA ILE A 75 -4.76 -0.04 3.92
C ILE A 75 -4.67 -0.97 5.13
N PHE A 76 -3.47 -1.41 5.47
CA PHE A 76 -3.20 -2.39 6.53
C PHE A 76 -2.24 -1.84 7.59
N PRO A 77 -2.65 -0.85 8.39
CA PRO A 77 -1.79 -0.27 9.41
C PRO A 77 -1.34 -1.32 10.44
N LYS A 78 -0.16 -1.12 11.01
CA LYS A 78 0.44 -2.04 11.99
C LYS A 78 0.69 -3.46 11.45
N THR A 79 0.94 -3.58 10.14
CA THR A 79 1.34 -4.82 9.49
C THR A 79 2.81 -4.72 9.08
N ASN A 80 3.59 -5.76 9.36
CA ASN A 80 5.01 -5.79 8.98
C ASN A 80 5.14 -6.24 7.52
N PHE A 81 5.18 -5.27 6.59
CA PHE A 81 5.49 -5.51 5.18
C PHE A 81 6.98 -5.32 4.93
N VAL A 82 7.59 -6.29 4.29
CA VAL A 82 9.00 -6.28 3.90
C VAL A 82 9.13 -6.49 2.40
N GLU A 83 9.90 -5.64 1.74
CA GLU A 83 10.23 -5.81 0.32
C GLU A 83 11.10 -7.04 0.11
N SER A 84 10.88 -7.76 -0.98
CA SER A 84 11.72 -8.89 -1.32
C SER A 84 11.80 -9.16 -2.81
N GLU A 85 13.02 -9.32 -3.29
CA GLU A 85 13.32 -9.89 -4.60
C GLU A 85 13.40 -11.42 -4.57
N LYS A 86 13.48 -11.99 -3.36
CA LYS A 86 13.61 -13.44 -3.16
C LYS A 86 12.29 -14.13 -3.48
N ASN A 87 12.39 -15.33 -4.05
CA ASN A 87 11.25 -16.22 -4.18
C ASN A 87 10.87 -16.83 -2.81
N LEU A 88 9.68 -17.40 -2.73
CA LEU A 88 9.13 -17.97 -1.48
C LEU A 88 10.04 -19.06 -0.86
N VAL A 89 10.73 -19.85 -1.69
CA VAL A 89 11.62 -20.93 -1.19
C VAL A 89 12.82 -20.34 -0.47
N ASP A 90 13.43 -19.30 -1.02
CA ASP A 90 14.60 -18.63 -0.43
C ASP A 90 14.21 -17.86 0.84
N ILE A 91 13.02 -17.25 0.87
CA ILE A 91 12.48 -16.61 2.07
C ILE A 91 12.32 -17.65 3.19
N VAL A 92 11.67 -18.77 2.92
CA VAL A 92 11.47 -19.85 3.89
C VAL A 92 12.82 -20.39 4.38
N LYS A 93 13.79 -20.56 3.49
CA LYS A 93 15.13 -21.01 3.85
C LYS A 93 15.80 -20.03 4.83
N SER A 94 15.74 -18.73 4.55
CA SER A 94 16.31 -17.72 5.47
C SER A 94 15.58 -17.69 6.82
N LEU A 95 14.25 -17.82 6.84
CA LEU A 95 13.49 -17.81 8.09
C LEU A 95 13.76 -19.05 8.96
N LYS A 96 14.06 -20.21 8.36
CA LYS A 96 14.44 -21.43 9.11
C LYS A 96 15.72 -21.30 9.93
N GLU A 97 16.55 -20.31 9.66
CA GLU A 97 17.75 -20.00 10.46
C GLU A 97 17.39 -19.39 11.82
N SER A 98 16.24 -18.71 11.91
CA SER A 98 15.82 -17.96 13.10
C SER A 98 14.55 -18.51 13.76
N TYR A 99 13.74 -19.30 13.03
CA TYR A 99 12.44 -19.79 13.48
C TYR A 99 12.36 -21.32 13.37
N SER A 100 11.98 -21.97 14.46
CA SER A 100 11.74 -23.42 14.48
C SER A 100 10.44 -23.78 13.74
N ASN A 101 9.42 -22.93 13.88
CA ASN A 101 8.11 -23.15 13.26
C ASN A 101 7.79 -22.01 12.29
N ILE A 102 7.34 -22.37 11.10
CA ILE A 102 6.87 -21.40 10.10
C ILE A 102 5.44 -21.80 9.70
N ILE A 103 4.50 -20.85 9.83
CA ILE A 103 3.13 -20.98 9.37
C ILE A 103 3.01 -20.14 8.10
N LEU A 104 2.83 -20.77 6.96
CA LEU A 104 2.63 -20.10 5.68
C LEU A 104 1.13 -19.89 5.43
N VAL A 105 0.73 -18.63 5.32
CA VAL A 105 -0.62 -18.23 4.88
C VAL A 105 -0.57 -17.90 3.39
N THR A 106 -1.44 -18.51 2.61
CA THR A 106 -1.48 -18.36 1.14
C THR A 106 -2.90 -18.49 0.62
N GLY A 107 -3.20 -17.80 -0.48
CA GLY A 107 -4.40 -18.01 -1.30
C GLY A 107 -4.12 -18.81 -2.57
N ALA A 108 -2.90 -19.35 -2.73
CA ALA A 108 -2.48 -20.07 -3.92
C ALA A 108 -1.87 -21.43 -3.58
N GLU A 109 -1.66 -22.25 -4.59
CA GLU A 109 -1.01 -23.53 -4.44
C GLU A 109 0.45 -23.38 -4.00
N VAL A 110 0.85 -24.22 -3.04
CA VAL A 110 2.20 -24.18 -2.45
C VAL A 110 3.19 -24.91 -3.36
N PRO A 111 4.32 -24.30 -3.72
CA PRO A 111 5.36 -24.93 -4.52
C PRO A 111 5.85 -26.26 -3.91
N ARG A 112 5.98 -27.30 -4.73
CA ARG A 112 6.45 -28.64 -4.28
C ARG A 112 7.78 -28.58 -3.55
N ALA A 113 8.66 -27.65 -3.93
CA ALA A 113 9.96 -27.44 -3.29
C ALA A 113 9.87 -27.10 -1.79
N LEU A 114 8.73 -26.61 -1.33
CA LEU A 114 8.52 -26.28 0.09
C LEU A 114 8.14 -27.49 0.97
N LYS A 115 7.73 -28.61 0.40
CA LYS A 115 7.34 -29.81 1.16
C LYS A 115 8.46 -30.30 2.10
N LYS A 116 9.72 -30.13 1.71
CA LYS A 116 10.88 -30.54 2.52
C LYS A 116 11.11 -29.72 3.81
N TYR A 117 10.46 -28.54 3.93
CA TYR A 117 10.68 -27.63 5.08
C TYR A 117 9.72 -27.85 6.25
N ASN A 118 8.80 -28.81 6.16
CA ASN A 118 7.80 -29.13 7.19
C ASN A 118 7.09 -27.86 7.70
N LEU A 119 6.41 -27.16 6.80
CA LEU A 119 5.65 -25.95 7.07
C LEU A 119 4.22 -26.30 7.49
N THR A 120 3.65 -25.53 8.41
CA THR A 120 2.20 -25.46 8.55
C THR A 120 1.65 -24.56 7.48
N VAL A 121 0.79 -25.04 6.61
CA VAL A 121 0.17 -24.25 5.54
C VAL A 121 -1.27 -23.98 5.86
N ILE A 122 -1.67 -22.72 5.84
CA ILE A 122 -3.06 -22.26 5.95
C ILE A 122 -3.45 -21.65 4.61
N ASN A 123 -4.39 -22.28 3.93
CA ASN A 123 -4.97 -21.75 2.71
C ASN A 123 -6.21 -20.92 3.07
N THR A 124 -6.22 -19.64 2.67
CA THR A 124 -7.36 -18.73 2.90
C THR A 124 -8.49 -18.89 1.89
N GLY A 125 -8.39 -19.88 1.02
CA GLY A 125 -9.23 -20.04 -0.17
C GLY A 125 -8.60 -19.36 -1.37
N GLU A 126 -8.91 -19.85 -2.55
CA GLU A 126 -8.49 -19.21 -3.79
C GLU A 126 -9.13 -17.82 -3.85
N SER A 127 -8.30 -16.78 -3.77
CA SER A 127 -8.70 -15.49 -4.31
C SER A 127 -8.95 -15.70 -5.80
N ASP A 128 -10.02 -15.12 -6.34
CA ASP A 128 -10.29 -15.15 -7.78
C ASP A 128 -8.98 -14.82 -8.52
N PRO A 129 -8.41 -15.72 -9.33
CA PRO A 129 -7.14 -15.50 -10.01
C PRO A 129 -7.17 -14.22 -10.88
N ASP A 130 -8.38 -13.83 -11.31
CA ASP A 130 -8.60 -12.65 -12.15
C ASP A 130 -8.79 -11.35 -11.35
N GLU A 131 -8.82 -11.40 -10.01
CA GLU A 131 -9.12 -10.25 -9.16
C GLU A 131 -8.15 -9.07 -9.41
N SER A 132 -6.84 -9.35 -9.49
CA SER A 132 -5.84 -8.33 -9.83
C SER A 132 -5.95 -7.84 -11.27
N GLU A 133 -6.38 -8.67 -12.20
CA GLU A 133 -6.64 -8.31 -13.59
C GLU A 133 -7.89 -7.44 -13.69
N ASN A 134 -8.95 -7.80 -12.99
CA ASN A 134 -10.17 -7.03 -12.92
C ASN A 134 -9.91 -5.61 -12.39
N ILE A 135 -9.15 -5.46 -11.31
CA ILE A 135 -8.77 -4.13 -10.79
C ILE A 135 -8.02 -3.30 -11.84
N ARG A 136 -7.04 -3.88 -12.54
CA ARG A 136 -6.33 -3.18 -13.60
C ARG A 136 -7.25 -2.80 -14.76
N SER A 137 -8.16 -3.69 -15.14
CA SER A 137 -9.18 -3.44 -16.16
C SER A 137 -10.13 -2.31 -15.76
N PHE A 138 -10.62 -2.30 -14.51
CA PHE A 138 -11.47 -1.20 -14.02
C PHE A 138 -10.71 0.13 -14.01
N ALA A 139 -9.45 0.13 -13.54
CA ALA A 139 -8.61 1.31 -13.57
C ALA A 139 -8.38 1.82 -15.00
N SER A 140 -8.04 0.95 -15.94
CA SER A 140 -7.78 1.32 -17.34
C SER A 140 -9.03 1.92 -18.03
N LYS A 141 -10.22 1.39 -17.73
CA LYS A 141 -11.49 1.83 -18.29
C LYS A 141 -12.13 3.02 -17.54
N GLY A 142 -11.56 3.46 -16.42
CA GLY A 142 -12.12 4.53 -15.61
C GLY A 142 -13.38 4.15 -14.83
N LEU A 143 -13.60 2.87 -14.58
CA LEU A 143 -14.78 2.34 -13.90
C LEU A 143 -14.61 2.40 -12.38
N TYR A 144 -14.72 3.60 -11.81
CA TYR A 144 -14.37 3.85 -10.40
C TYR A 144 -15.19 3.03 -9.40
N GLU A 145 -16.51 2.91 -9.57
CA GLU A 145 -17.36 2.19 -8.63
C GLU A 145 -17.01 0.69 -8.56
N GLN A 146 -16.70 0.07 -9.70
CA GLN A 146 -16.25 -1.32 -9.78
C GLN A 146 -14.85 -1.46 -9.19
N PHE A 147 -13.97 -0.51 -9.50
CA PHE A 147 -12.63 -0.44 -8.96
C PHE A 147 -12.65 -0.39 -7.43
N LYS A 148 -13.44 0.53 -6.86
CA LYS A 148 -13.54 0.69 -5.40
C LYS A 148 -14.09 -0.56 -4.71
N LYS A 149 -15.07 -1.25 -5.28
CA LYS A 149 -15.63 -2.49 -4.74
C LYS A 149 -14.62 -3.64 -4.69
N ALA A 150 -13.63 -3.64 -5.57
CA ALA A 150 -12.58 -4.65 -5.62
C ALA A 150 -11.40 -4.36 -4.67
N LEU A 151 -11.40 -3.20 -4.01
CA LEU A 151 -10.38 -2.81 -3.03
C LEU A 151 -10.78 -3.19 -1.61
N PRO A 152 -9.81 -3.35 -0.69
CA PRO A 152 -10.07 -3.52 0.74
C PRO A 152 -10.97 -2.42 1.28
N SER A 153 -11.90 -2.78 2.16
CA SER A 153 -12.91 -1.86 2.71
C SER A 153 -12.33 -0.71 3.55
N SER A 154 -11.11 -0.87 4.05
CA SER A 154 -10.39 0.11 4.86
C SER A 154 -9.86 1.32 4.07
N ILE A 155 -9.81 1.23 2.73
CA ILE A 155 -9.29 2.33 1.91
C ILE A 155 -10.32 3.45 1.78
N ARG A 156 -9.91 4.69 2.07
CA ARG A 156 -10.76 5.88 1.93
C ARG A 156 -11.02 6.18 0.45
N ASP A 157 -12.11 6.86 0.16
CA ASP A 157 -12.51 7.21 -1.21
C ASP A 157 -11.41 7.96 -1.98
N LEU A 158 -10.82 8.95 -1.35
CA LEU A 158 -9.75 9.73 -1.94
C LEU A 158 -8.50 8.89 -2.26
N ASP A 159 -8.09 8.01 -1.34
CA ASP A 159 -6.92 7.17 -1.54
C ASP A 159 -7.18 6.10 -2.61
N SER A 160 -8.43 5.63 -2.74
CA SER A 160 -8.81 4.74 -3.83
C SER A 160 -8.75 5.43 -5.20
N ARG A 161 -9.14 6.72 -5.30
CA ARG A 161 -9.01 7.52 -6.53
C ARG A 161 -7.55 7.76 -6.91
N ARG A 162 -6.70 8.03 -5.92
CA ARG A 162 -5.25 8.15 -6.12
C ARG A 162 -4.64 6.83 -6.59
N LEU A 163 -4.98 5.73 -5.91
CA LEU A 163 -4.52 4.40 -6.29
C LEU A 163 -4.91 4.07 -7.73
N MET A 164 -6.15 4.38 -8.14
CA MET A 164 -6.60 4.19 -9.50
C MET A 164 -5.75 4.98 -10.51
N ASN A 165 -5.45 6.25 -10.22
CA ASN A 165 -4.62 7.08 -11.08
C ASN A 165 -3.15 6.63 -11.10
N ASP A 166 -2.58 6.21 -9.96
CA ASP A 166 -1.23 5.63 -9.92
C ASP A 166 -1.14 4.34 -10.73
N ILE A 167 -2.18 3.48 -10.69
CA ILE A 167 -2.27 2.29 -11.55
C ILE A 167 -2.33 2.68 -13.02
N ARG A 168 -3.16 3.67 -13.40
CA ARG A 168 -3.27 4.16 -14.76
C ARG A 168 -1.92 4.68 -15.27
N THR A 169 -1.23 5.49 -14.47
CA THR A 169 0.12 5.98 -14.78
C THR A 169 1.09 4.82 -15.02
N GLY A 170 1.09 3.82 -14.15
CA GLY A 170 1.92 2.62 -14.30
C GLY A 170 1.58 1.76 -15.52
N LEU A 171 0.33 1.83 -16.00
CA LEU A 171 -0.11 1.21 -17.26
C LEU A 171 0.19 2.08 -18.50
N GLY A 172 0.80 3.27 -18.33
CA GLY A 172 1.06 4.22 -19.41
C GLY A 172 -0.17 4.97 -19.90
N LEU A 173 -1.21 5.10 -19.07
CA LEU A 173 -2.46 5.77 -19.38
C LEU A 173 -2.53 7.13 -18.69
N ASP A 174 -3.25 8.07 -19.31
CA ASP A 174 -3.53 9.37 -18.69
C ASP A 174 -4.32 9.23 -17.40
N ILE A 175 -4.02 10.10 -16.44
CA ILE A 175 -4.79 10.22 -15.21
C ILE A 175 -6.21 10.74 -15.49
N ILE A 176 -7.19 10.28 -14.73
CA ILE A 176 -8.54 10.81 -14.79
C ILE A 176 -8.57 12.10 -13.95
N LYS A 177 -8.73 13.22 -14.64
CA LYS A 177 -8.87 14.55 -14.01
C LYS A 177 -10.30 14.72 -13.48
N GLU A 178 -10.72 13.89 -12.54
CA GLU A 178 -11.93 14.18 -11.78
C GLU A 178 -11.66 15.36 -10.85
N GLN A 179 -12.57 16.32 -10.80
CA GLN A 179 -12.61 17.28 -9.71
C GLN A 179 -12.85 16.47 -8.44
N ILE A 180 -11.82 16.34 -7.62
CA ILE A 180 -11.94 15.74 -6.31
C ILE A 180 -12.75 16.73 -5.48
N ASN A 181 -14.07 16.52 -5.40
CA ASN A 181 -14.92 17.20 -4.44
C ASN A 181 -14.56 16.67 -3.06
N LEU A 182 -13.53 17.27 -2.48
CA LEU A 182 -13.09 16.93 -1.12
C LEU A 182 -14.18 17.42 -0.15
N VAL A 183 -14.68 16.53 0.67
CA VAL A 183 -15.50 16.91 1.82
C VAL A 183 -14.63 17.75 2.75
N LYS A 184 -15.19 18.79 3.38
CA LYS A 184 -14.42 19.78 4.18
C LYS A 184 -13.50 19.15 5.25
N ASP A 185 -13.91 18.04 5.84
CA ASP A 185 -13.15 17.34 6.88
C ASP A 185 -11.94 16.60 6.31
N ASP A 186 -12.07 16.02 5.12
CA ASP A 186 -10.97 15.35 4.41
C ASP A 186 -9.88 16.35 3.99
N ILE A 187 -10.26 17.57 3.57
CA ILE A 187 -9.30 18.63 3.20
C ILE A 187 -8.40 18.97 4.37
N ARG A 188 -8.99 19.10 5.56
CA ARG A 188 -8.24 19.51 6.77
C ARG A 188 -7.24 18.43 7.20
N GLU A 189 -7.67 17.18 7.26
CA GLU A 189 -6.81 16.04 7.62
C GLU A 189 -5.68 15.88 6.60
N MET A 190 -5.98 15.95 5.31
CA MET A 190 -5.00 15.86 4.23
C MET A 190 -4.01 17.03 4.24
N TYR A 191 -4.47 18.22 4.58
CA TYR A 191 -3.62 19.38 4.73
C TYR A 191 -2.62 19.18 5.87
N HIS A 192 -3.09 18.78 7.05
CA HIS A 192 -2.22 18.57 8.20
C HIS A 192 -1.26 17.41 8.05
N SER A 193 -1.64 16.34 7.33
CA SER A 193 -0.74 15.23 6.98
C SER A 193 0.29 15.56 5.90
N GLY A 194 0.21 16.74 5.27
CA GLY A 194 1.09 17.12 4.17
C GLY A 194 0.74 16.47 2.84
N ALA A 195 -0.41 15.81 2.73
CA ALA A 195 -0.84 15.12 1.52
C ALA A 195 -1.30 16.08 0.41
N ILE A 196 -1.69 17.30 0.74
CA ILE A 196 -2.14 18.34 -0.21
C ILE A 196 -1.62 19.72 0.16
N PHE A 197 -1.68 20.62 -0.81
CA PHE A 197 -1.30 22.03 -0.67
C PHE A 197 0.15 22.23 -0.22
N ASN A 198 1.07 21.58 -0.90
CA ASN A 198 2.50 21.74 -0.61
C ASN A 198 3.06 23.01 -1.26
N VAL A 199 4.11 23.55 -0.67
CA VAL A 199 4.79 24.74 -1.22
C VAL A 199 5.27 24.45 -2.64
N GLY A 200 5.00 25.39 -3.56
CA GLY A 200 5.30 25.29 -4.99
C GLY A 200 4.21 24.59 -5.81
N GLU A 201 3.15 24.04 -5.20
CA GLU A 201 1.99 23.55 -5.96
C GLU A 201 1.14 24.71 -6.48
N ILE A 202 0.48 24.46 -7.64
CA ILE A 202 -0.44 25.43 -8.25
C ILE A 202 -1.87 25.10 -7.85
N VAL A 203 -2.58 26.08 -7.38
CA VAL A 203 -3.96 25.98 -6.93
C VAL A 203 -4.86 27.01 -7.63
N GLU A 204 -6.15 26.81 -7.59
CA GLU A 204 -7.16 27.73 -8.12
C GLU A 204 -8.04 28.24 -6.98
N SER A 205 -8.32 29.55 -7.00
CA SER A 205 -9.33 30.17 -6.17
C SER A 205 -10.04 31.25 -6.97
N ASN A 206 -11.37 31.19 -7.04
CA ASN A 206 -12.21 32.12 -7.80
C ASN A 206 -11.79 32.29 -9.29
N GLY A 207 -11.45 31.15 -9.94
CA GLY A 207 -11.06 31.15 -11.36
C GLY A 207 -9.65 31.65 -11.65
N LYS A 208 -8.86 32.02 -10.62
CA LYS A 208 -7.47 32.45 -10.77
C LYS A 208 -6.51 31.40 -10.23
N LYS A 209 -5.36 31.28 -10.89
CA LYS A 209 -4.28 30.36 -10.48
C LYS A 209 -3.29 31.08 -9.56
N TYR A 210 -2.74 30.32 -8.61
CA TYR A 210 -1.80 30.79 -7.62
C TYR A 210 -0.74 29.73 -7.32
N GLU A 211 0.47 30.15 -7.02
CA GLU A 211 1.51 29.30 -6.47
C GLU A 211 1.46 29.33 -4.94
N ILE A 212 1.54 28.18 -4.27
CA ILE A 212 1.62 28.12 -2.81
C ILE A 212 3.04 28.50 -2.37
N VAL A 213 3.17 29.60 -1.64
CA VAL A 213 4.46 30.09 -1.12
C VAL A 213 4.69 29.64 0.32
N LYS A 214 3.63 29.56 1.13
CA LYS A 214 3.73 29.17 2.53
C LYS A 214 2.44 28.52 3.01
N ARG A 215 2.59 27.55 3.92
CA ARG A 215 1.49 26.87 4.62
C ARG A 215 1.32 27.48 6.01
N GLY A 216 0.11 27.89 6.37
CA GLY A 216 -0.29 28.25 7.73
C GLY A 216 -1.04 27.12 8.42
N SER A 217 -1.71 27.36 9.54
CA SER A 217 -2.48 26.33 10.26
C SER A 217 -3.69 25.82 9.47
N ASN A 218 -4.48 26.71 8.86
CA ASN A 218 -5.66 26.41 8.03
C ASN A 218 -5.78 27.34 6.83
N HIS A 219 -4.70 28.00 6.44
CA HIS A 219 -4.67 28.93 5.33
C HIS A 219 -3.34 28.80 4.57
N LEU A 220 -3.35 29.28 3.34
CA LEU A 220 -2.23 29.28 2.44
C LEU A 220 -1.84 30.73 2.12
N LEU A 221 -0.54 31.02 2.09
CA LEU A 221 -0.02 32.21 1.44
C LEU A 221 0.24 31.86 -0.01
N LEU A 222 -0.45 32.54 -0.90
CA LEU A 222 -0.49 32.28 -2.32
C LEU A 222 0.12 33.47 -3.08
N LYS A 223 0.82 33.19 -4.18
CA LYS A 223 1.42 34.17 -5.05
C LYS A 223 0.70 34.20 -6.40
N GLU A 224 0.23 35.36 -6.82
CA GLU A 224 -0.28 35.59 -8.18
C GLU A 224 0.88 35.72 -9.18
N ASP A 225 0.59 35.57 -10.48
CA ASP A 225 1.56 35.77 -11.57
C ASP A 225 2.16 37.19 -11.55
N SER A 226 1.40 38.17 -11.05
CA SER A 226 1.87 39.55 -10.81
C SER A 226 2.92 39.70 -9.69
N GLY A 227 3.20 38.64 -8.94
CA GLY A 227 4.05 38.64 -7.75
C GLY A 227 3.33 39.02 -6.46
N LYS A 228 2.07 39.42 -6.51
CA LYS A 228 1.27 39.82 -5.34
C LYS A 228 0.98 38.59 -4.47
N LEU A 229 1.12 38.74 -3.14
CA LEU A 229 0.82 37.71 -2.16
C LEU A 229 -0.59 37.92 -1.59
N VAL A 230 -1.35 36.83 -1.51
CA VAL A 230 -2.70 36.81 -0.93
C VAL A 230 -2.84 35.58 0.01
N SER A 231 -3.61 35.75 1.10
CA SER A 231 -3.92 34.66 2.00
C SER A 231 -5.30 34.11 1.69
N LYS A 232 -5.44 32.78 1.62
CA LYS A 232 -6.69 32.07 1.39
C LYS A 232 -6.84 30.92 2.37
N TRP A 233 -8.07 30.64 2.78
CA TRP A 233 -8.37 29.42 3.55
C TRP A 233 -8.25 28.18 2.66
N ILE A 234 -7.79 27.06 3.23
CA ILE A 234 -7.64 25.79 2.51
C ILE A 234 -8.94 25.30 1.88
N GLN A 235 -10.08 25.65 2.44
CA GLN A 235 -11.42 25.31 1.92
C GLN A 235 -11.85 26.15 0.71
N ASP A 236 -11.19 27.27 0.45
CA ASP A 236 -11.54 28.21 -0.64
C ASP A 236 -10.61 28.02 -1.85
N VAL A 237 -9.80 26.95 -1.84
CA VAL A 237 -8.78 26.68 -2.85
C VAL A 237 -8.99 25.30 -3.45
N LYS A 238 -8.84 25.17 -4.76
CA LYS A 238 -8.89 23.90 -5.49
C LYS A 238 -7.50 23.52 -6.00
N ILE A 239 -7.12 22.25 -5.90
CA ILE A 239 -5.87 21.76 -6.46
C ILE A 239 -6.00 21.62 -7.97
N ILE A 240 -5.09 22.23 -8.73
CA ILE A 240 -5.03 22.10 -10.19
C ILE A 240 -3.99 21.09 -10.63
N THR A 241 -2.84 21.06 -9.93
CA THR A 241 -1.71 20.22 -10.34
C THR A 241 -1.01 19.66 -9.11
N PHE A 242 -0.81 18.34 -9.07
CA PHE A 242 0.16 17.73 -8.17
C PHE A 242 1.54 17.81 -8.86
N LYS A 243 2.48 18.58 -8.32
CA LYS A 243 3.88 18.44 -8.71
C LYS A 243 4.38 17.12 -8.09
N GLU A 244 4.80 16.18 -8.94
CA GLU A 244 5.66 15.10 -8.49
C GLU A 244 6.93 15.73 -7.93
N HIS A 245 7.20 15.49 -6.64
CA HIS A 245 8.50 15.78 -6.07
C HIS A 245 9.51 14.78 -6.63
N ILE A 246 10.04 15.06 -7.83
CA ILE A 246 11.30 14.47 -8.24
C ILE A 246 12.35 15.03 -7.27
N LYS A 247 12.75 14.24 -6.30
CA LYS A 247 13.97 14.50 -5.54
C LYS A 247 15.14 14.31 -6.51
N ASN A 248 15.59 15.42 -7.10
CA ASN A 248 16.94 15.52 -7.62
C ASN A 248 17.87 15.71 -6.42
N GLY A 249 18.75 14.71 -6.17
CA GLY A 249 19.78 14.75 -5.16
C GLY A 249 20.34 13.37 -4.92
#